data_393efaad9e2394e7953752e93683a4f4
#
_entry.id   393efaad9e2394e7953752e93683a4f4
#
_cell.length_a   1.000
_cell.length_b   1.000
_cell.length_c   1.000
_cell.angle_alpha   90.00
_cell.angle_beta   90.00
_cell.angle_gamma   90.00
#
_symmetry.space_group_name_H-M   'P 1'
#
loop_
_entity.id
_entity.type
_entity.pdbx_description
1 polymer ?
#
loop_
_entity_poly.entity_id
_entity_poly.type
_entity_poly.pdbx_seq_one_letter_code
_entity_poly.pdbx_strand_id
1 'polypeptide(L)'
;MRSKSIRLPLAAAALSLAMLTSCGAPGGAGSSVSSASSSGSGAQSAPAAVQVEPLTVQDFPCSTTEEFTALFQKMVQETPDQIYYHPYTGLFQEAVEADGLSQGRKLYTYIPEETGHCASSVFVALPSGEKAEEFLVSSGWTAVADQYKFLLHALTPADSQWGGEEELDYLSAAFALGSKTIHYSPYTGNYYFVGYADGGRLLEQWVMANPDNCSGLAVLDGGAIDEAYLTQMGQTPAVDPEKTVNEVNVPVWLIEKEMTDGVQAVADYWKGANDCTETAYINQDVPLETTVYQQNMLSHDTFINAYPLGKVQLTQAEVSYTDPELSRTLWETFLCKAQRYRSLAGNDLRPAIDFEALGFTKEERTIDGYSRYWLEYVPQSVKDDPSQAVPLVMALHGAGQCAEAYAPYSEWFKVAEEAGFIVVFPTAYPYAENNGMARPIHNDCWDPTRPDDISFWRQLIQDVSERYSIDA
;
A
#
# COMPACT_ATOMS: atom_id res chain seq x y z
N MET A 1 -46.76 -21.55 -12.81
CA MET A 1 -45.49 -22.05 -13.41
C MET A 1 -44.57 -22.43 -12.27
N ARG A 2 -44.21 -23.72 -12.18
CA ARG A 2 -43.46 -24.28 -11.04
C ARG A 2 -41.95 -24.10 -11.27
N SER A 3 -41.31 -23.43 -10.29
CA SER A 3 -39.85 -23.32 -10.22
C SER A 3 -39.22 -24.67 -9.82
N LYS A 4 -38.30 -25.19 -10.63
CA LYS A 4 -37.50 -26.38 -10.28
C LYS A 4 -36.19 -25.87 -9.66
N SER A 5 -36.01 -26.16 -8.37
CA SER A 5 -34.71 -26.00 -7.69
C SER A 5 -33.77 -27.12 -8.09
N ILE A 6 -32.62 -26.77 -8.64
CA ILE A 6 -31.50 -27.67 -8.90
C ILE A 6 -30.60 -27.66 -7.66
N ARG A 7 -30.47 -28.82 -7.03
CA ARG A 7 -29.49 -29.07 -5.96
C ARG A 7 -28.24 -29.67 -6.60
N LEU A 8 -27.09 -29.01 -6.48
CA LEU A 8 -25.78 -29.60 -6.75
C LEU A 8 -25.21 -30.22 -5.47
N PRO A 9 -24.54 -31.37 -5.56
CA PRO A 9 -23.88 -31.98 -4.40
C PRO A 9 -22.52 -31.36 -4.13
N LEU A 10 -22.26 -31.00 -2.86
CA LEU A 10 -20.94 -30.69 -2.35
C LEU A 10 -20.07 -31.93 -2.36
N ALA A 11 -18.97 -31.90 -3.10
CA ALA A 11 -17.86 -32.82 -2.94
C ALA A 11 -16.73 -32.10 -2.19
N ALA A 12 -16.48 -32.55 -0.95
CA ALA A 12 -15.36 -32.10 -0.15
C ALA A 12 -14.08 -32.79 -0.64
N ALA A 13 -13.14 -32.02 -1.18
CA ALA A 13 -11.78 -32.49 -1.47
C ALA A 13 -10.85 -32.06 -0.32
N ALA A 14 -10.37 -33.05 0.42
CA ALA A 14 -9.32 -32.86 1.43
C ALA A 14 -7.96 -32.79 0.72
N LEU A 15 -7.26 -31.67 0.78
CA LEU A 15 -5.86 -31.56 0.38
C LEU A 15 -4.97 -31.96 1.56
N SER A 16 -4.20 -33.02 1.35
CA SER A 16 -3.18 -33.52 2.28
C SER A 16 -1.88 -32.73 2.08
N LEU A 17 -1.41 -32.08 3.14
CA LEU A 17 -0.12 -31.39 3.20
C LEU A 17 0.98 -32.44 3.37
N ALA A 18 1.88 -32.59 2.40
CA ALA A 18 3.08 -33.43 2.50
C ALA A 18 4.27 -32.60 2.96
N MET A 19 4.72 -32.82 4.19
CA MET A 19 6.00 -32.32 4.68
C MET A 19 7.13 -33.17 4.09
N LEU A 20 8.10 -32.52 3.46
CA LEU A 20 9.38 -33.10 3.10
C LEU A 20 10.44 -32.69 4.15
N THR A 21 10.71 -33.62 5.05
CA THR A 21 11.91 -33.59 5.92
C THR A 21 13.09 -34.17 5.15
N SER A 22 14.18 -33.43 4.98
CA SER A 22 15.47 -34.00 4.58
C SER A 22 16.46 -33.92 5.75
N CYS A 23 16.77 -35.09 6.32
CA CYS A 23 17.86 -35.31 7.22
C CYS A 23 19.18 -35.48 6.44
N GLY A 24 20.25 -34.91 6.96
CA GLY A 24 21.64 -35.26 6.55
C GLY A 24 22.69 -34.66 7.47
N ALA A 25 23.09 -35.40 8.48
CA ALA A 25 24.43 -35.34 9.10
C ALA A 25 25.19 -36.63 8.71
N PRO A 26 26.54 -36.78 8.85
CA PRO A 26 27.33 -36.46 10.05
C PRO A 26 28.83 -36.12 9.81
N GLY A 27 29.51 -35.84 10.93
CA GLY A 27 30.95 -36.05 11.11
C GLY A 27 31.72 -34.74 11.37
N GLY A 28 32.16 -34.37 12.52
CA GLY A 28 33.00 -35.00 13.50
C GLY A 28 34.37 -34.33 13.49
N ALA A 29 34.70 -33.53 14.53
CA ALA A 29 36.00 -33.57 15.18
C ALA A 29 36.11 -32.46 16.24
N GLY A 30 36.40 -32.84 17.46
CA GLY A 30 36.56 -31.93 18.57
C GLY A 30 37.92 -31.24 18.60
N SER A 31 37.95 -30.09 19.25
CA SER A 31 39.16 -29.56 19.89
C SER A 31 38.73 -28.71 21.09
N SER A 32 39.11 -29.16 22.22
CA SER A 32 39.08 -28.47 23.51
C SER A 32 40.05 -27.29 23.51
N VAL A 33 39.59 -26.10 23.89
CA VAL A 33 40.50 -25.05 24.40
C VAL A 33 39.86 -24.37 25.61
N SER A 34 40.69 -24.31 26.61
CA SER A 34 40.54 -23.86 27.96
C SER A 34 39.99 -22.47 28.16
N SER A 35 39.19 -22.38 29.22
CA SER A 35 38.76 -21.15 29.90
C SER A 35 39.95 -20.28 30.36
N ALA A 36 39.94 -19.02 29.96
CA ALA A 36 40.67 -17.97 30.64
C ALA A 36 39.69 -16.79 30.89
N SER A 37 39.37 -16.64 32.17
CA SER A 37 38.65 -15.47 32.69
C SER A 37 39.54 -14.24 32.65
N SER A 38 39.13 -13.19 31.93
CA SER A 38 39.64 -11.86 32.16
C SER A 38 38.46 -10.89 32.23
N SER A 39 38.21 -10.42 33.43
CA SER A 39 37.36 -9.28 33.75
C SER A 39 37.97 -8.02 33.15
N GLY A 40 37.36 -7.49 32.09
CA GLY A 40 37.64 -6.19 31.55
C GLY A 40 36.30 -5.46 31.33
N SER A 41 35.99 -4.51 32.20
CA SER A 41 34.90 -3.58 32.02
C SER A 41 35.27 -2.61 30.88
N GLY A 42 34.95 -2.98 29.66
CA GLY A 42 34.96 -2.09 28.51
C GLY A 42 33.55 -1.50 28.37
N ALA A 43 33.41 -0.21 28.64
CA ALA A 43 32.26 0.51 28.21
C ALA A 43 32.19 0.39 26.66
N GLN A 44 31.22 -0.34 26.15
CA GLN A 44 30.89 -0.33 24.74
C GLN A 44 30.39 1.08 24.42
N SER A 45 31.21 1.85 23.71
CA SER A 45 30.76 3.09 23.09
C SER A 45 29.60 2.75 22.15
N ALA A 46 28.49 3.45 22.30
CA ALA A 46 27.38 3.38 21.35
C ALA A 46 27.93 3.54 19.92
N PRO A 47 27.42 2.79 18.94
CA PRO A 47 27.83 2.96 17.55
C PRO A 47 27.63 4.43 17.17
N ALA A 48 28.65 5.04 16.56
CA ALA A 48 28.56 6.40 16.05
C ALA A 48 27.36 6.48 15.12
N ALA A 49 26.49 7.47 15.35
CA ALA A 49 25.37 7.74 14.46
C ALA A 49 25.88 7.87 13.02
N VAL A 50 25.37 7.05 12.13
CA VAL A 50 25.67 7.16 10.70
C VAL A 50 25.20 8.54 10.27
N GLN A 51 26.10 9.42 9.86
CA GLN A 51 25.73 10.69 9.29
C GLN A 51 25.09 10.42 7.93
N VAL A 52 23.80 10.64 7.85
CA VAL A 52 23.03 10.50 6.62
C VAL A 52 23.01 11.85 5.92
N GLU A 53 23.31 11.89 4.63
CA GLU A 53 23.18 13.10 3.83
C GLU A 53 21.69 13.43 3.67
N PRO A 54 21.23 14.63 4.05
CA PRO A 54 19.83 15.01 3.91
C PRO A 54 19.44 15.18 2.44
N LEU A 55 18.17 14.92 2.12
CA LEU A 55 17.66 15.18 0.78
C LEU A 55 17.60 16.69 0.48
N THR A 56 17.77 17.04 -0.78
CA THR A 56 17.51 18.40 -1.23
C THR A 56 16.00 18.60 -1.40
N VAL A 57 15.44 19.54 -0.65
CA VAL A 57 14.04 19.92 -0.78
C VAL A 57 13.87 20.87 -1.95
N GLN A 58 12.90 20.59 -2.82
CA GLN A 58 12.60 21.35 -4.03
C GLN A 58 11.14 21.82 -3.99
N ASP A 59 10.85 22.94 -4.67
CA ASP A 59 9.45 23.27 -5.01
C ASP A 59 9.08 22.54 -6.31
N PHE A 60 7.80 22.15 -6.45
CA PHE A 60 7.35 21.56 -7.68
C PHE A 60 7.53 22.55 -8.84
N PRO A 61 8.03 22.09 -10.01
CA PRO A 61 8.37 22.99 -11.12
C PRO A 61 7.15 23.56 -11.82
N CYS A 62 5.98 22.98 -11.60
CA CYS A 62 4.72 23.42 -12.20
C CYS A 62 3.77 23.93 -11.11
N SER A 63 3.13 25.07 -11.37
CA SER A 63 2.12 25.64 -10.47
C SER A 63 0.70 25.56 -11.06
N THR A 64 0.60 25.23 -12.35
CA THR A 64 -0.67 25.11 -13.06
C THR A 64 -0.79 23.79 -13.82
N THR A 65 -2.02 23.42 -14.12
CA THR A 65 -2.38 22.27 -14.94
C THR A 65 -1.73 22.33 -16.33
N GLU A 66 -1.70 23.51 -16.94
CA GLU A 66 -1.15 23.72 -18.27
C GLU A 66 0.37 23.48 -18.29
N GLU A 67 1.09 23.97 -17.27
CA GLU A 67 2.53 23.75 -17.12
C GLU A 67 2.85 22.27 -16.95
N PHE A 68 2.11 21.58 -16.08
CA PHE A 68 2.28 20.14 -15.88
C PHE A 68 1.97 19.35 -17.15
N THR A 69 0.88 19.69 -17.85
CA THR A 69 0.51 19.05 -19.11
C THR A 69 1.63 19.22 -20.17
N ALA A 70 2.20 20.42 -20.29
CA ALA A 70 3.30 20.66 -21.22
C ALA A 70 4.57 19.86 -20.85
N LEU A 71 4.91 19.80 -19.56
CA LEU A 71 6.05 19.01 -19.06
C LEU A 71 5.84 17.52 -19.36
N PHE A 72 4.68 16.98 -19.04
CA PHE A 72 4.36 15.57 -19.28
C PHE A 72 4.36 15.22 -20.78
N GLN A 73 3.76 16.06 -21.64
CA GLN A 73 3.77 15.86 -23.08
C GLN A 73 5.19 15.90 -23.66
N LYS A 74 6.05 16.78 -23.15
CA LYS A 74 7.45 16.83 -23.54
C LYS A 74 8.18 15.52 -23.16
N MET A 75 7.99 15.03 -21.95
CA MET A 75 8.56 13.74 -21.50
C MET A 75 8.12 12.60 -22.42
N VAL A 76 6.82 12.52 -22.73
CA VAL A 76 6.27 11.51 -23.65
C VAL A 76 6.91 11.57 -25.05
N GLN A 77 7.13 12.77 -25.57
CA GLN A 77 7.76 12.95 -26.90
C GLN A 77 9.24 12.60 -26.91
N GLU A 78 9.94 12.84 -25.80
CA GLU A 78 11.37 12.56 -25.68
C GLU A 78 11.67 11.08 -25.39
N THR A 79 10.76 10.39 -24.69
CA THR A 79 10.93 9.00 -24.25
C THR A 79 9.66 8.14 -24.46
N PRO A 80 9.14 8.03 -25.71
CA PRO A 80 7.89 7.33 -25.97
C PRO A 80 7.99 5.81 -25.74
N ASP A 81 9.18 5.26 -25.79
CA ASP A 81 9.51 3.84 -25.59
C ASP A 81 9.74 3.48 -24.12
N GLN A 82 9.61 4.42 -23.20
CA GLN A 82 9.67 4.14 -21.77
C GLN A 82 8.27 3.96 -21.16
N ILE A 83 8.20 3.14 -20.12
CA ILE A 83 7.01 3.05 -19.28
C ILE A 83 6.85 4.36 -18.51
N TYR A 84 5.61 4.84 -18.40
CA TYR A 84 5.37 6.16 -17.83
C TYR A 84 5.55 6.19 -16.35
N TYR A 85 6.46 7.06 -15.98
CA TYR A 85 6.74 7.47 -14.63
C TYR A 85 6.35 8.93 -14.43
N HIS A 86 6.37 9.38 -13.19
CA HIS A 86 6.22 10.82 -12.94
C HIS A 86 7.37 11.61 -13.57
N PRO A 87 7.10 12.82 -14.09
CA PRO A 87 8.10 13.59 -14.84
C PRO A 87 9.24 14.16 -13.97
N TYR A 88 9.18 13.96 -12.66
CA TYR A 88 10.20 14.41 -11.71
C TYR A 88 10.30 13.47 -10.53
N THR A 89 11.50 13.43 -9.92
CA THR A 89 11.86 12.56 -8.81
C THR A 89 12.59 13.36 -7.73
N GLY A 90 12.57 12.87 -6.50
CA GLY A 90 13.21 13.52 -5.36
C GLY A 90 12.20 14.03 -4.33
N LEU A 91 12.65 14.91 -3.43
CA LEU A 91 11.83 15.47 -2.36
C LEU A 91 11.31 16.86 -2.73
N PHE A 92 9.99 16.98 -2.79
CA PHE A 92 9.29 18.20 -3.10
C PHE A 92 8.49 18.71 -1.90
N GLN A 93 8.26 20.02 -1.85
CA GLN A 93 7.38 20.63 -0.86
C GLN A 93 6.24 21.38 -1.53
N GLU A 94 5.08 21.36 -0.88
CA GLU A 94 3.88 22.10 -1.29
C GLU A 94 3.28 22.81 -0.08
N ALA A 95 2.74 24.02 -0.27
CA ALA A 95 2.01 24.72 0.77
C ALA A 95 0.68 24.02 1.05
N VAL A 96 0.38 23.79 2.33
CA VAL A 96 -0.92 23.29 2.78
C VAL A 96 -1.75 24.49 3.20
N GLU A 97 -2.81 24.75 2.47
CA GLU A 97 -3.70 25.89 2.70
C GLU A 97 -5.11 25.39 3.03
N ALA A 98 -5.65 25.84 4.15
CA ALA A 98 -7.05 25.65 4.52
C ALA A 98 -7.50 26.79 5.44
N ASP A 99 -8.81 27.04 5.50
CA ASP A 99 -9.37 28.02 6.41
C ASP A 99 -9.05 27.67 7.86
N GLY A 100 -8.45 28.58 8.58
CA GLY A 100 -8.07 28.40 10.00
C GLY A 100 -6.66 27.89 10.24
N LEU A 101 -5.93 27.43 9.21
CA LEU A 101 -4.54 27.04 9.37
C LEU A 101 -3.60 28.24 9.43
N SER A 102 -2.55 28.12 10.23
CA SER A 102 -1.43 29.06 10.23
C SER A 102 -0.71 29.01 8.88
N GLN A 103 -0.16 30.18 8.47
CA GLN A 103 0.60 30.27 7.22
C GLN A 103 1.93 29.49 7.31
N GLY A 104 2.34 28.94 6.18
CA GLY A 104 3.64 28.27 6.06
C GLY A 104 3.62 26.78 6.35
N ARG A 105 2.46 26.18 6.62
CA ARG A 105 2.32 24.72 6.71
C ARG A 105 2.65 24.07 5.36
N LYS A 106 3.34 22.94 5.39
CA LYS A 106 3.83 22.25 4.19
C LYS A 106 3.52 20.77 4.24
N LEU A 107 3.34 20.20 3.07
CA LEU A 107 3.43 18.77 2.82
C LEU A 107 4.72 18.51 2.05
N TYR A 108 5.52 17.56 2.51
CA TYR A 108 6.71 17.10 1.80
C TYR A 108 6.38 15.79 1.10
N THR A 109 6.73 15.68 -0.18
CA THR A 109 6.47 14.48 -0.98
C THR A 109 7.76 14.00 -1.62
N TYR A 110 8.18 12.79 -1.28
CA TYR A 110 9.26 12.10 -1.96
C TYR A 110 8.68 11.20 -3.06
N ILE A 111 9.17 11.40 -4.26
CA ILE A 111 8.79 10.64 -5.46
C ILE A 111 10.02 9.84 -5.89
N PRO A 112 10.04 8.51 -5.73
CA PRO A 112 11.11 7.66 -6.24
C PRO A 112 11.23 7.71 -7.76
N GLU A 113 12.42 7.40 -8.28
CA GLU A 113 12.59 7.13 -9.69
C GLU A 113 11.69 5.99 -10.13
N GLU A 114 11.14 6.06 -11.33
CA GLU A 114 10.27 5.02 -11.90
C GLU A 114 8.96 4.77 -11.11
N THR A 115 8.51 5.73 -10.31
CA THR A 115 7.19 5.66 -9.70
C THR A 115 6.11 5.86 -10.76
N GLY A 116 5.30 4.81 -10.97
CA GLY A 116 4.24 4.80 -11.98
C GLY A 116 2.97 5.51 -11.51
N HIS A 117 2.03 5.65 -12.44
CA HIS A 117 0.66 6.05 -12.09
C HIS A 117 -0.01 4.98 -11.22
N CYS A 118 -0.95 5.39 -10.39
CA CYS A 118 -1.64 4.51 -9.45
C CYS A 118 -0.74 3.95 -8.33
N ALA A 119 0.38 4.62 -8.03
CA ALA A 119 1.22 4.23 -6.90
C ALA A 119 0.48 4.35 -5.57
N SER A 120 0.81 3.49 -4.62
CA SER A 120 0.40 3.64 -3.23
C SER A 120 1.01 4.89 -2.62
N SER A 121 0.44 5.39 -1.53
CA SER A 121 0.97 6.52 -0.77
C SER A 121 1.15 6.15 0.70
N VAL A 122 2.31 6.49 1.25
CA VAL A 122 2.60 6.36 2.68
C VAL A 122 2.75 7.74 3.29
N PHE A 123 1.90 8.06 4.28
CA PHE A 123 1.96 9.31 5.03
C PHE A 123 2.67 9.06 6.35
N VAL A 124 3.74 9.81 6.60
CA VAL A 124 4.60 9.67 7.77
C VAL A 124 4.50 10.92 8.63
N ALA A 125 3.88 10.82 9.80
CA ALA A 125 3.91 11.92 10.79
C ALA A 125 5.19 11.81 11.62
N LEU A 126 6.05 12.80 11.46
CA LEU A 126 7.36 12.85 12.10
C LEU A 126 7.23 13.14 13.61
N PRO A 127 8.17 12.68 14.43
CA PRO A 127 8.25 13.15 15.80
C PRO A 127 8.60 14.65 15.85
N SER A 128 8.23 15.32 16.91
CA SER A 128 8.62 16.72 17.13
C SER A 128 10.12 16.93 17.04
N GLY A 129 10.54 18.03 16.42
CA GLY A 129 11.95 18.42 16.28
C GLY A 129 12.66 17.85 15.05
N GLU A 130 12.09 16.86 14.38
CA GLU A 130 12.67 16.25 13.19
C GLU A 130 12.31 17.04 11.92
N LYS A 131 13.20 16.99 10.92
CA LYS A 131 13.00 17.57 9.59
C LYS A 131 12.75 16.48 8.56
N ALA A 132 11.87 16.74 7.60
CA ALA A 132 11.49 15.79 6.59
C ALA A 132 12.70 15.27 5.78
N GLU A 133 13.57 16.18 5.33
CA GLU A 133 14.75 15.89 4.50
C GLU A 133 15.81 15.02 5.19
N GLU A 134 15.86 15.04 6.53
CA GLU A 134 16.78 14.25 7.34
C GLU A 134 16.13 12.94 7.80
N PHE A 135 14.90 13.04 8.33
CA PHE A 135 14.20 11.90 8.93
C PHE A 135 13.82 10.82 7.91
N LEU A 136 13.32 11.19 6.74
CA LEU A 136 12.91 10.20 5.73
C LEU A 136 14.08 9.31 5.28
N VAL A 137 15.31 9.84 5.25
CA VAL A 137 16.51 9.07 4.91
C VAL A 137 17.00 8.28 6.11
N SER A 138 17.15 8.92 7.28
CA SER A 138 17.68 8.26 8.48
C SER A 138 16.81 7.12 8.99
N SER A 139 15.50 7.23 8.84
CA SER A 139 14.55 6.17 9.16
C SER A 139 14.47 5.05 8.12
N GLY A 140 15.10 5.22 6.94
CA GLY A 140 15.09 4.24 5.84
C GLY A 140 13.85 4.29 4.96
N TRP A 141 12.87 5.16 5.21
CA TRP A 141 11.65 5.23 4.42
C TRP A 141 11.90 5.53 2.94
N THR A 142 12.90 6.36 2.60
CA THR A 142 13.27 6.61 1.20
C THR A 142 13.73 5.35 0.50
N ALA A 143 14.55 4.51 1.16
CA ALA A 143 15.03 3.25 0.58
C ALA A 143 13.87 2.25 0.37
N VAL A 144 12.90 2.21 1.29
CA VAL A 144 11.69 1.39 1.12
C VAL A 144 10.83 1.92 -0.01
N ALA A 145 10.64 3.25 -0.11
CA ALA A 145 9.91 3.87 -1.21
C ALA A 145 10.58 3.61 -2.57
N ASP A 146 11.91 3.71 -2.66
CA ASP A 146 12.68 3.40 -3.87
C ASP A 146 12.52 1.95 -4.31
N GLN A 147 12.49 1.02 -3.36
CA GLN A 147 12.32 -0.40 -3.65
C GLN A 147 10.90 -0.74 -4.11
N TYR A 148 9.89 -0.19 -3.45
CA TYR A 148 8.48 -0.54 -3.68
C TYR A 148 7.70 0.46 -4.53
N LYS A 149 8.35 1.54 -4.96
CA LYS A 149 7.81 2.54 -5.90
C LYS A 149 6.52 3.19 -5.43
N PHE A 150 6.40 3.53 -4.15
CA PHE A 150 5.29 4.28 -3.60
C PHE A 150 5.64 5.75 -3.34
N LEU A 151 4.64 6.61 -3.33
CA LEU A 151 4.76 8.01 -2.93
C LEU A 151 4.90 8.10 -1.42
N LEU A 152 5.86 8.89 -0.94
CA LEU A 152 6.12 9.05 0.49
C LEU A 152 5.88 10.50 0.91
N HIS A 153 4.92 10.70 1.81
CA HIS A 153 4.53 12.02 2.29
C HIS A 153 4.98 12.22 3.74
N ALA A 154 5.73 13.30 4.01
CA ALA A 154 6.08 13.65 5.38
C ALA A 154 5.16 14.77 5.90
N LEU A 155 4.58 14.53 7.06
CA LEU A 155 3.73 15.43 7.82
C LEU A 155 4.55 15.99 8.98
N THR A 156 4.60 17.30 9.09
CA THR A 156 5.44 18.02 10.08
C THR A 156 4.61 19.00 10.90
N PRO A 157 4.97 19.24 12.16
CA PRO A 157 4.31 20.27 12.99
C PRO A 157 4.58 21.68 12.48
N ALA A 158 3.79 22.66 12.95
CA ALA A 158 3.94 24.07 12.59
C ALA A 158 5.30 24.65 13.01
N ASP A 159 5.63 24.50 14.29
CA ASP A 159 6.79 25.13 14.94
C ASP A 159 7.74 24.08 15.53
N SER A 160 8.07 23.06 14.78
CA SER A 160 8.88 21.91 15.20
C SER A 160 8.31 21.07 16.37
N GLN A 161 7.10 21.37 16.85
CA GLN A 161 6.41 20.60 17.89
C GLN A 161 4.92 20.46 17.57
N TRP A 162 4.40 19.25 17.71
CA TRP A 162 2.97 18.99 17.62
C TRP A 162 2.25 19.49 18.89
N GLY A 163 1.06 20.05 18.78
CA GLY A 163 0.27 20.43 19.95
C GLY A 163 -0.62 21.65 19.77
N GLY A 164 -0.77 22.18 18.56
CA GLY A 164 -1.73 23.23 18.25
C GLY A 164 -3.16 22.69 18.09
N GLU A 165 -4.18 23.57 18.25
CA GLU A 165 -5.59 23.22 18.00
C GLU A 165 -5.85 22.88 16.52
N GLU A 166 -5.00 23.37 15.60
CA GLU A 166 -5.12 23.23 14.15
C GLU A 166 -4.50 21.95 13.56
N GLU A 167 -3.85 21.09 14.39
CA GLU A 167 -3.06 19.98 13.86
C GLU A 167 -3.93 18.92 13.12
N LEU A 168 -5.11 18.61 13.62
CA LEU A 168 -6.02 17.69 12.94
C LEU A 168 -6.57 18.28 11.63
N ASP A 169 -6.78 19.60 11.58
CA ASP A 169 -7.18 20.32 10.37
C ASP A 169 -6.05 20.31 9.34
N TYR A 170 -4.79 20.51 9.82
CA TYR A 170 -3.62 20.36 8.97
C TYR A 170 -3.50 18.94 8.38
N LEU A 171 -3.64 17.90 9.21
CA LEU A 171 -3.57 16.52 8.71
C LEU A 171 -4.65 16.28 7.64
N SER A 172 -5.85 16.81 7.84
CA SER A 172 -6.94 16.70 6.87
C SER A 172 -6.62 17.41 5.56
N ALA A 173 -6.10 18.65 5.63
CA ALA A 173 -5.72 19.42 4.45
C ALA A 173 -4.50 18.82 3.72
N ALA A 174 -3.50 18.36 4.46
CA ALA A 174 -2.32 17.68 3.91
C ALA A 174 -2.69 16.37 3.21
N PHE A 175 -3.57 15.56 3.82
CA PHE A 175 -4.10 14.36 3.17
C PHE A 175 -4.89 14.70 1.91
N ALA A 176 -5.77 15.69 1.96
CA ALA A 176 -6.55 16.13 0.79
C ALA A 176 -5.63 16.58 -0.36
N LEU A 177 -4.56 17.33 -0.05
CA LEU A 177 -3.53 17.75 -1.01
C LEU A 177 -2.76 16.55 -1.56
N GLY A 178 -2.20 15.69 -0.70
CA GLY A 178 -1.40 14.53 -1.11
C GLY A 178 -2.19 13.47 -1.87
N SER A 179 -3.49 13.36 -1.64
CA SER A 179 -4.37 12.43 -2.35
C SER A 179 -4.94 12.97 -3.66
N LYS A 180 -4.84 14.28 -3.91
CA LYS A 180 -5.42 14.92 -5.09
C LYS A 180 -4.62 16.16 -5.50
N THR A 181 -3.55 15.96 -6.23
CA THR A 181 -2.69 17.04 -6.74
C THR A 181 -2.58 16.99 -8.26
N ILE A 182 -2.06 18.08 -8.85
CA ILE A 182 -1.71 18.11 -10.28
C ILE A 182 -0.37 17.42 -10.57
N HIS A 183 0.46 17.18 -9.56
CA HIS A 183 1.85 16.73 -9.73
C HIS A 183 1.99 15.22 -9.85
N TYR A 184 1.07 14.44 -9.28
CA TYR A 184 1.08 12.99 -9.32
C TYR A 184 -0.35 12.43 -9.13
N SER A 185 -0.53 11.16 -9.50
CA SER A 185 -1.83 10.48 -9.40
C SER A 185 -1.69 9.24 -8.53
N PRO A 186 -1.88 9.34 -7.21
CA PRO A 186 -1.89 8.17 -6.36
C PRO A 186 -3.13 7.32 -6.62
N TYR A 187 -3.05 6.03 -6.33
CA TYR A 187 -4.24 5.18 -6.36
C TYR A 187 -5.12 5.48 -5.15
N THR A 188 -6.35 5.91 -5.42
CA THR A 188 -7.32 6.20 -4.37
C THR A 188 -7.73 4.91 -3.67
N GLY A 189 -7.35 4.78 -2.40
CA GLY A 189 -7.61 3.59 -1.58
C GLY A 189 -6.36 2.90 -1.06
N ASN A 190 -5.18 3.17 -1.62
CA ASN A 190 -3.91 2.61 -1.13
C ASN A 190 -3.13 3.66 -0.35
N TYR A 191 -3.74 4.14 0.74
CA TYR A 191 -3.13 5.09 1.66
C TYR A 191 -2.76 4.38 2.96
N TYR A 192 -1.50 4.48 3.32
CA TYR A 192 -0.94 3.91 4.53
C TYR A 192 -0.39 5.02 5.42
N PHE A 193 -0.45 4.82 6.73
CA PHE A 193 -0.09 5.84 7.69
C PHE A 193 0.90 5.29 8.71
N VAL A 194 1.94 6.06 8.97
CA VAL A 194 2.95 5.75 9.99
C VAL A 194 3.19 6.97 10.84
N GLY A 195 3.13 6.82 12.13
CA GLY A 195 3.30 7.94 13.04
C GLY A 195 4.30 7.65 14.15
N TYR A 196 5.06 8.65 14.49
CA TYR A 196 6.12 8.58 15.50
C TYR A 196 5.85 9.54 16.64
N ALA A 197 5.94 9.04 17.87
CA ALA A 197 5.78 9.81 19.11
C ALA A 197 4.50 10.67 19.10
N ASP A 198 4.60 11.97 19.43
CA ASP A 198 3.50 12.92 19.46
C ASP A 198 2.85 13.14 18.08
N GLY A 199 3.62 13.10 17.00
CA GLY A 199 3.07 13.07 15.63
C GLY A 199 2.25 11.80 15.36
N GLY A 200 2.71 10.67 15.88
CA GLY A 200 2.01 9.39 15.81
C GLY A 200 0.67 9.43 16.50
N ARG A 201 0.61 9.98 17.71
CA ARG A 201 -0.66 10.14 18.45
C ARG A 201 -1.68 10.99 17.70
N LEU A 202 -1.27 12.12 17.12
CA LEU A 202 -2.18 12.98 16.35
C LEU A 202 -2.63 12.33 15.04
N LEU A 203 -1.72 11.65 14.36
CA LEU A 203 -2.06 10.90 13.16
C LEU A 203 -3.05 9.76 13.46
N GLU A 204 -2.86 9.06 14.58
CA GLU A 204 -3.77 8.02 15.04
C GLU A 204 -5.17 8.58 15.34
N GLN A 205 -5.26 9.71 16.02
CA GLN A 205 -6.53 10.42 16.23
C GLN A 205 -7.19 10.79 14.90
N TRP A 206 -6.42 11.30 13.96
CA TRP A 206 -6.94 11.63 12.64
C TRP A 206 -7.45 10.39 11.91
N VAL A 207 -6.74 9.26 11.95
CA VAL A 207 -7.18 7.99 11.36
C VAL A 207 -8.44 7.46 12.03
N MET A 208 -8.55 7.58 13.37
CA MET A 208 -9.78 7.21 14.09
C MET A 208 -11.01 7.97 13.58
N ALA A 209 -10.84 9.26 13.22
CA ALA A 209 -11.90 10.08 12.66
C ALA A 209 -12.14 9.85 11.14
N ASN A 210 -11.16 9.28 10.42
CA ASN A 210 -11.16 9.09 8.97
C ASN A 210 -10.75 7.66 8.57
N PRO A 211 -11.30 6.60 9.19
CA PRO A 211 -10.81 5.23 9.02
C PRO A 211 -10.98 4.69 7.60
N ASP A 212 -11.98 5.17 6.84
CA ASP A 212 -12.22 4.81 5.45
C ASP A 212 -11.07 5.19 4.50
N ASN A 213 -10.19 6.09 4.90
CA ASN A 213 -9.03 6.51 4.12
C ASN A 213 -7.77 5.68 4.43
N CYS A 214 -7.81 4.78 5.43
CA CYS A 214 -6.62 4.09 5.92
C CYS A 214 -6.62 2.61 5.56
N SER A 215 -5.63 2.16 4.77
CA SER A 215 -5.41 0.74 4.45
C SER A 215 -4.53 0.03 5.48
N GLY A 216 -3.79 0.78 6.28
CA GLY A 216 -2.98 0.27 7.38
C GLY A 216 -2.32 1.41 8.15
N LEU A 217 -2.28 1.30 9.47
CA LEU A 217 -1.71 2.28 10.40
C LEU A 217 -0.64 1.62 11.27
N ALA A 218 0.54 2.21 11.32
CA ALA A 218 1.56 1.87 12.31
C ALA A 218 1.86 3.09 13.19
N VAL A 219 1.85 2.91 14.50
CA VAL A 219 2.14 3.98 15.47
C VAL A 219 3.24 3.52 16.41
N LEU A 220 4.27 4.36 16.55
CA LEU A 220 5.44 4.10 17.37
C LEU A 220 5.49 5.14 18.50
N ASP A 221 5.38 4.68 19.74
CA ASP A 221 5.35 5.52 20.94
C ASP A 221 4.31 6.67 20.89
N GLY A 222 3.14 6.40 20.31
CA GLY A 222 2.02 7.35 20.23
C GLY A 222 1.43 7.65 21.61
N GLY A 223 1.45 6.68 22.48
CA GLY A 223 0.98 6.81 23.85
C GLY A 223 -0.55 6.80 23.99
N ALA A 224 -1.03 7.39 25.07
CA ALA A 224 -2.46 7.45 25.38
C ALA A 224 -3.19 8.51 24.57
N ILE A 225 -4.43 8.21 24.19
CA ILE A 225 -5.41 9.16 23.64
C ILE A 225 -6.48 9.40 24.71
N ASP A 226 -6.99 10.64 24.75
CA ASP A 226 -8.01 11.05 25.72
C ASP A 226 -9.27 10.16 25.60
N GLU A 227 -9.77 9.65 26.73
CA GLU A 227 -10.96 8.80 26.80
C GLU A 227 -12.22 9.52 26.23
N ALA A 228 -12.29 10.84 26.39
CA ALA A 228 -13.39 11.61 25.80
C ALA A 228 -13.34 11.57 24.26
N TYR A 229 -12.14 11.60 23.66
CA TYR A 229 -11.97 11.46 22.23
C TYR A 229 -12.38 10.06 21.74
N LEU A 230 -11.90 9.01 22.40
CA LEU A 230 -12.29 7.63 22.07
C LEU A 230 -13.82 7.44 22.14
N THR A 231 -14.44 8.01 23.17
CA THR A 231 -15.92 7.97 23.33
C THR A 231 -16.62 8.72 22.20
N GLN A 232 -16.09 9.87 21.77
CA GLN A 232 -16.64 10.65 20.68
C GLN A 232 -16.63 9.88 19.35
N MET A 233 -15.57 9.12 19.08
CA MET A 233 -15.47 8.30 17.86
C MET A 233 -16.62 7.27 17.78
N GLY A 234 -17.06 6.70 18.90
CA GLY A 234 -18.25 5.83 18.95
C GLY A 234 -19.58 6.52 18.62
N GLN A 235 -19.59 7.84 18.42
CA GLN A 235 -20.77 8.64 18.06
C GLN A 235 -20.59 9.37 16.71
N THR A 236 -19.40 9.29 16.11
CA THR A 236 -19.06 9.95 14.86
C THR A 236 -19.47 9.06 13.68
N PRO A 237 -20.34 9.52 12.76
CA PRO A 237 -20.73 8.75 11.58
C PRO A 237 -19.53 8.46 10.68
N ALA A 238 -19.46 7.24 10.13
CA ALA A 238 -18.52 6.85 9.07
C ALA A 238 -19.05 7.31 7.70
N VAL A 239 -18.27 7.00 6.63
CA VAL A 239 -18.73 7.21 5.24
C VAL A 239 -19.98 6.38 4.94
N ASP A 240 -20.06 5.15 5.45
CA ASP A 240 -21.28 4.38 5.53
C ASP A 240 -22.18 4.96 6.66
N PRO A 241 -23.32 5.60 6.34
CA PRO A 241 -24.14 6.26 7.33
C PRO A 241 -24.82 5.30 8.32
N GLU A 242 -24.78 4.00 8.09
CA GLU A 242 -25.30 2.97 8.99
C GLU A 242 -24.27 2.58 10.07
N LYS A 243 -23.02 3.13 9.98
CA LYS A 243 -21.91 2.85 10.90
C LYS A 243 -21.37 4.11 11.56
N THR A 244 -20.69 3.91 12.66
CA THR A 244 -19.79 4.90 13.28
C THR A 244 -18.34 4.57 12.93
N VAL A 245 -17.44 5.57 13.05
CA VAL A 245 -16.03 5.38 12.66
C VAL A 245 -15.33 4.28 13.47
N ASN A 246 -15.77 4.00 14.68
CA ASN A 246 -15.27 2.88 15.51
C ASN A 246 -15.84 1.50 15.13
N GLU A 247 -16.58 1.41 14.02
CA GLU A 247 -17.06 0.15 13.41
C GLU A 247 -16.42 -0.08 12.03
N VAL A 248 -15.45 0.76 11.64
CA VAL A 248 -14.72 0.61 10.38
C VAL A 248 -13.38 -0.07 10.65
N ASN A 249 -13.16 -1.20 10.03
CA ASN A 249 -11.95 -1.99 10.21
C ASN A 249 -10.72 -1.26 9.64
N VAL A 250 -9.67 -1.16 10.44
CA VAL A 250 -8.34 -0.64 10.05
C VAL A 250 -7.28 -1.58 10.62
N PRO A 251 -6.40 -2.18 9.81
CA PRO A 251 -5.24 -2.88 10.34
C PRO A 251 -4.35 -1.89 11.11
N VAL A 252 -4.04 -2.19 12.37
CA VAL A 252 -3.23 -1.30 13.24
C VAL A 252 -2.09 -2.07 13.86
N TRP A 253 -0.90 -1.46 13.88
CA TRP A 253 0.26 -1.95 14.63
C TRP A 253 0.75 -0.86 15.58
N LEU A 254 0.59 -1.10 16.87
CA LEU A 254 1.09 -0.24 17.94
C LEU A 254 2.40 -0.82 18.49
N ILE A 255 3.45 -0.01 18.43
CA ILE A 255 4.77 -0.32 18.99
C ILE A 255 5.04 0.70 20.09
N GLU A 256 5.02 0.26 21.32
CA GLU A 256 5.07 1.13 22.49
C GLU A 256 6.17 0.69 23.46
N LYS A 257 6.91 1.63 23.98
CA LYS A 257 7.92 1.35 25.00
C LYS A 257 7.28 0.83 26.30
N GLU A 258 6.14 1.37 26.67
CA GLU A 258 5.38 1.00 27.86
C GLU A 258 3.89 0.82 27.55
N MET A 259 3.34 -0.33 27.93
CA MET A 259 1.91 -0.61 27.83
C MET A 259 1.18 -0.05 29.05
N THR A 260 0.95 1.27 29.06
CA THR A 260 0.16 1.95 30.10
C THR A 260 -1.33 1.66 29.95
N ASP A 261 -2.13 1.94 31.01
CA ASP A 261 -3.59 1.80 30.94
C ASP A 261 -4.19 2.64 29.79
N GLY A 262 -3.63 3.81 29.50
CA GLY A 262 -4.07 4.67 28.39
C GLY A 262 -3.77 4.07 27.02
N VAL A 263 -2.57 3.48 26.83
CA VAL A 263 -2.23 2.74 25.59
C VAL A 263 -3.12 1.51 25.45
N GLN A 264 -3.40 0.81 26.54
CA GLN A 264 -4.32 -0.34 26.51
C GLN A 264 -5.73 0.09 26.08
N ALA A 265 -6.22 1.26 26.51
CA ALA A 265 -7.52 1.80 26.09
C ALA A 265 -7.55 2.08 24.58
N VAL A 266 -6.47 2.61 24.00
CA VAL A 266 -6.30 2.80 22.55
C VAL A 266 -6.31 1.45 21.83
N ALA A 267 -5.57 0.47 22.33
CA ALA A 267 -5.55 -0.88 21.76
C ALA A 267 -6.93 -1.53 21.83
N ASP A 268 -7.68 -1.33 22.92
CA ASP A 268 -9.04 -1.87 23.09
C ASP A 268 -10.04 -1.19 22.13
N TYR A 269 -9.89 0.11 21.88
CA TYR A 269 -10.65 0.81 20.85
C TYR A 269 -10.45 0.14 19.47
N TRP A 270 -9.21 -0.06 19.06
CA TRP A 270 -8.91 -0.69 17.77
C TRP A 270 -9.33 -2.15 17.68
N LYS A 271 -9.22 -2.89 18.79
CA LYS A 271 -9.75 -4.27 18.86
C LYS A 271 -11.28 -4.30 18.69
N GLY A 272 -11.98 -3.33 19.26
CA GLY A 272 -13.41 -3.14 19.05
C GLY A 272 -13.75 -2.80 17.60
N ALA A 273 -13.08 -1.79 17.03
CA ALA A 273 -13.29 -1.35 15.64
C ALA A 273 -13.02 -2.47 14.61
N ASN A 274 -12.10 -3.37 14.93
CA ASN A 274 -11.73 -4.50 14.08
C ASN A 274 -12.46 -5.81 14.39
N ASP A 275 -13.43 -5.80 15.34
CA ASP A 275 -14.14 -7.01 15.77
C ASP A 275 -13.21 -8.18 16.10
N CYS A 276 -12.14 -7.90 16.87
CA CYS A 276 -11.11 -8.88 17.21
C CYS A 276 -11.63 -9.89 18.25
N THR A 277 -12.20 -10.98 17.77
CA THR A 277 -12.87 -12.03 18.58
C THR A 277 -12.05 -13.32 18.72
N GLU A 278 -10.97 -13.47 17.91
CA GLU A 278 -10.11 -14.63 18.01
C GLU A 278 -9.16 -14.57 19.20
N THR A 279 -8.67 -15.75 19.60
CA THR A 279 -7.61 -15.83 20.59
C THR A 279 -6.32 -15.21 20.03
N ALA A 280 -5.72 -14.32 20.81
CA ALA A 280 -4.47 -13.67 20.42
C ALA A 280 -3.33 -14.69 20.26
N TYR A 281 -2.41 -14.40 19.33
CA TYR A 281 -1.20 -15.21 19.08
C TYR A 281 0.03 -14.32 18.91
N ILE A 282 1.21 -14.91 19.02
CA ILE A 282 2.48 -14.22 18.74
C ILE A 282 2.81 -14.34 17.27
N ASN A 283 3.06 -13.19 16.62
CA ASN A 283 3.51 -13.15 15.23
C ASN A 283 4.95 -13.66 15.12
N GLN A 284 5.15 -14.73 14.34
CA GLN A 284 6.47 -15.33 14.13
C GLN A 284 7.21 -14.74 12.91
N ASP A 285 6.53 -13.91 12.11
CA ASP A 285 7.05 -13.35 10.85
C ASP A 285 7.78 -12.02 11.07
N VAL A 286 7.78 -11.51 12.31
CA VAL A 286 8.42 -10.23 12.65
C VAL A 286 9.51 -10.43 13.70
N PRO A 287 10.58 -9.61 13.68
CA PRO A 287 11.71 -9.78 14.61
C PRO A 287 11.39 -9.35 16.05
N LEU A 288 10.34 -8.54 16.24
CA LEU A 288 9.88 -8.07 17.54
C LEU A 288 8.78 -9.00 18.08
N GLU A 289 8.80 -9.27 19.39
CA GLU A 289 7.71 -10.03 20.02
C GLU A 289 6.40 -9.24 19.91
N THR A 290 5.54 -9.67 19.02
CA THR A 290 4.32 -8.97 18.63
C THR A 290 3.11 -9.85 18.85
N THR A 291 2.19 -9.39 19.70
CA THR A 291 0.90 -10.04 19.92
C THR A 291 -0.11 -9.57 18.89
N VAL A 292 -0.78 -10.49 18.21
CA VAL A 292 -1.79 -10.21 17.19
C VAL A 292 -3.17 -10.54 17.72
N TYR A 293 -4.10 -9.60 17.59
CA TYR A 293 -5.54 -9.76 17.77
C TYR A 293 -6.19 -9.60 16.38
N GLN A 294 -7.18 -10.42 16.08
CA GLN A 294 -7.82 -10.42 14.77
C GLN A 294 -9.26 -10.88 14.82
N GLN A 295 -9.99 -10.66 13.74
CA GLN A 295 -11.33 -11.14 13.54
C GLN A 295 -11.40 -12.66 13.50
N ASN A 296 -12.56 -13.20 13.88
CA ASN A 296 -12.88 -14.61 13.63
C ASN A 296 -13.14 -14.82 12.12
N MET A 297 -12.26 -15.58 11.45
CA MET A 297 -12.43 -15.91 10.03
C MET A 297 -13.75 -16.62 9.71
N LEU A 298 -14.31 -17.36 10.64
CA LEU A 298 -15.57 -18.07 10.45
C LEU A 298 -16.80 -17.15 10.36
N SER A 299 -16.66 -15.87 10.73
CA SER A 299 -17.74 -14.87 10.63
C SER A 299 -17.85 -14.23 9.24
N HIS A 300 -16.93 -14.51 8.31
CA HIS A 300 -16.89 -13.91 6.98
C HIS A 300 -17.20 -14.92 5.88
N ASP A 301 -18.38 -14.81 5.29
CA ASP A 301 -18.90 -15.72 4.26
C ASP A 301 -18.36 -15.47 2.85
N THR A 302 -17.51 -14.46 2.63
CA THR A 302 -17.03 -14.09 1.29
C THR A 302 -15.56 -14.45 1.10
N PHE A 303 -15.19 -14.88 -0.09
CA PHE A 303 -13.82 -15.18 -0.47
C PHE A 303 -12.86 -13.99 -0.23
N ILE A 304 -13.36 -12.76 -0.38
CA ILE A 304 -12.62 -11.52 -0.17
C ILE A 304 -12.25 -11.32 1.31
N ASN A 305 -13.13 -11.80 2.20
CA ASN A 305 -12.96 -11.73 3.66
C ASN A 305 -12.41 -13.05 4.26
N ALA A 306 -11.84 -13.93 3.43
CA ALA A 306 -11.25 -15.18 3.89
C ALA A 306 -10.01 -14.97 4.79
N TYR A 307 -9.44 -13.76 4.76
CA TYR A 307 -8.31 -13.38 5.61
C TYR A 307 -8.75 -12.34 6.62
N PRO A 308 -8.38 -12.48 7.90
CA PRO A 308 -8.68 -11.48 8.91
C PRO A 308 -7.83 -10.23 8.67
N LEU A 309 -8.38 -9.28 7.92
CA LEU A 309 -7.73 -8.00 7.61
C LEU A 309 -7.81 -7.03 8.79
N GLY A 310 -8.91 -7.07 9.52
CA GLY A 310 -9.08 -6.34 10.77
C GLY A 310 -8.16 -6.95 11.84
N LYS A 311 -6.95 -6.39 11.98
CA LYS A 311 -5.92 -6.84 12.92
C LYS A 311 -5.44 -5.70 13.79
N VAL A 312 -5.16 -6.03 15.06
CA VAL A 312 -4.41 -5.15 15.95
C VAL A 312 -3.15 -5.90 16.38
N GLN A 313 -2.00 -5.37 16.04
CA GLN A 313 -0.71 -5.86 16.47
C GLN A 313 -0.18 -4.98 17.60
N LEU A 314 0.24 -5.60 18.69
CA LEU A 314 0.82 -4.91 19.85
C LEU A 314 2.23 -5.42 20.11
N THR A 315 3.17 -4.49 20.13
CA THR A 315 4.57 -4.75 20.47
C THR A 315 4.97 -3.85 21.63
N GLN A 316 5.49 -4.43 22.70
CA GLN A 316 6.13 -3.65 23.76
C GLN A 316 7.64 -3.71 23.58
N ALA A 317 8.23 -2.64 23.04
CA ALA A 317 9.67 -2.55 22.81
C ALA A 317 10.13 -1.10 22.74
N GLU A 318 11.35 -0.83 23.17
CA GLU A 318 12.05 0.40 22.86
C GLU A 318 12.72 0.25 21.50
N VAL A 319 12.29 1.06 20.51
CA VAL A 319 12.79 1.00 19.14
C VAL A 319 13.48 2.30 18.74
N SER A 320 14.42 2.23 17.83
CA SER A 320 15.00 3.43 17.21
C SER A 320 14.18 3.81 15.97
N TYR A 321 13.68 5.03 15.91
CA TYR A 321 12.96 5.54 14.74
C TYR A 321 13.86 5.67 13.50
N THR A 322 15.17 5.67 13.69
CA THR A 322 16.18 5.71 12.63
C THR A 322 16.80 4.34 12.35
N ASP A 323 16.09 3.27 12.68
CA ASP A 323 16.45 1.91 12.25
C ASP A 323 15.79 1.61 10.89
N PRO A 324 16.54 1.52 9.78
CA PRO A 324 15.97 1.26 8.45
C PRO A 324 15.25 -0.09 8.34
N GLU A 325 15.67 -1.08 9.14
CA GLU A 325 15.02 -2.40 9.13
C GLU A 325 13.63 -2.34 9.76
N LEU A 326 13.38 -1.38 10.64
CA LEU A 326 12.05 -1.17 11.21
C LEU A 326 11.06 -0.69 10.14
N SER A 327 11.41 0.33 9.36
CA SER A 327 10.56 0.83 8.25
C SER A 327 10.31 -0.25 7.20
N ARG A 328 11.33 -1.04 6.86
CA ARG A 328 11.19 -2.19 5.97
C ARG A 328 10.23 -3.23 6.55
N THR A 329 10.40 -3.60 7.83
CA THR A 329 9.53 -4.55 8.52
C THR A 329 8.08 -4.08 8.54
N LEU A 330 7.83 -2.81 8.89
CA LEU A 330 6.49 -2.22 8.89
C LEU A 330 5.83 -2.34 7.51
N TRP A 331 6.57 -2.06 6.45
CA TRP A 331 6.03 -2.16 5.10
C TRP A 331 5.80 -3.61 4.67
N GLU A 332 6.85 -4.42 4.66
CA GLU A 332 6.84 -5.77 4.07
C GLU A 332 5.94 -6.76 4.81
N THR A 333 5.87 -6.65 6.13
CA THR A 333 5.14 -7.64 6.95
C THR A 333 3.74 -7.19 7.33
N PHE A 334 3.44 -5.90 7.22
CA PHE A 334 2.18 -5.36 7.73
C PHE A 334 1.45 -4.43 6.75
N LEU A 335 1.98 -3.25 6.46
CA LEU A 335 1.25 -2.22 5.72
C LEU A 335 0.83 -2.69 4.32
N CYS A 336 1.75 -3.28 3.54
CA CYS A 336 1.48 -3.71 2.18
C CYS A 336 0.50 -4.91 2.07
N LYS A 337 0.00 -5.46 3.19
CA LYS A 337 -0.85 -6.68 3.17
C LYS A 337 -2.33 -6.40 2.94
N ALA A 338 -2.76 -5.17 3.11
CA ALA A 338 -4.14 -4.76 2.91
C ALA A 338 -4.23 -3.56 1.98
N GLN A 339 -5.36 -3.39 1.34
CA GLN A 339 -5.69 -2.26 0.48
C GLN A 339 -7.17 -1.93 0.58
N ARG A 340 -7.56 -0.73 0.17
CA ARG A 340 -8.97 -0.34 0.13
C ARG A 340 -9.44 -0.14 -1.29
N TYR A 341 -10.69 -0.47 -1.52
CA TYR A 341 -11.39 -0.14 -2.76
C TYR A 341 -12.46 0.90 -2.49
N ARG A 342 -12.45 1.97 -3.27
CA ARG A 342 -13.48 2.99 -3.19
C ARG A 342 -14.80 2.42 -3.72
N SER A 343 -15.79 2.25 -2.85
CA SER A 343 -17.16 1.88 -3.20
C SER A 343 -18.12 3.03 -2.92
N LEU A 344 -19.38 2.91 -3.36
CA LEU A 344 -20.42 3.88 -3.06
C LEU A 344 -20.85 3.86 -1.58
N ALA A 345 -20.61 2.75 -0.89
CA ALA A 345 -20.99 2.55 0.50
C ALA A 345 -19.82 2.71 1.50
N GLY A 346 -18.65 3.12 1.01
CA GLY A 346 -17.41 3.20 1.79
C GLY A 346 -16.23 2.62 1.03
N ASN A 347 -15.08 2.59 1.67
CA ASN A 347 -13.86 2.02 1.11
C ASN A 347 -13.62 0.63 1.69
N ASP A 348 -14.03 -0.42 0.98
CA ASP A 348 -13.87 -1.80 1.44
C ASP A 348 -12.40 -2.16 1.64
N LEU A 349 -12.08 -2.69 2.82
CA LEU A 349 -10.76 -3.24 3.11
C LEU A 349 -10.64 -4.62 2.48
N ARG A 350 -9.55 -4.87 1.75
CA ARG A 350 -9.29 -6.12 1.03
C ARG A 350 -7.83 -6.55 1.20
N PRO A 351 -7.51 -7.84 1.01
CA PRO A 351 -6.11 -8.26 0.91
C PRO A 351 -5.44 -7.56 -0.26
N ALA A 352 -4.21 -7.10 -0.05
CA ALA A 352 -3.35 -6.72 -1.18
C ALA A 352 -2.98 -7.96 -1.99
N ILE A 353 -2.89 -7.81 -3.29
CA ILE A 353 -2.55 -8.91 -4.20
C ILE A 353 -1.05 -8.92 -4.46
N ASP A 354 -0.44 -10.05 -4.17
CA ASP A 354 0.88 -10.40 -4.69
C ASP A 354 0.69 -11.07 -6.06
N PHE A 355 0.87 -10.31 -7.12
CA PHE A 355 0.64 -10.76 -8.49
C PHE A 355 1.54 -11.93 -8.87
N GLU A 356 2.81 -11.90 -8.47
CA GLU A 356 3.77 -12.96 -8.77
C GLU A 356 3.40 -14.26 -8.06
N ALA A 357 3.10 -14.19 -6.76
CA ALA A 357 2.67 -15.35 -5.98
C ALA A 357 1.36 -15.97 -6.50
N LEU A 358 0.46 -15.15 -7.08
CA LEU A 358 -0.77 -15.63 -7.73
C LEU A 358 -0.53 -16.15 -9.15
N GLY A 359 0.68 -16.02 -9.67
CA GLY A 359 1.04 -16.54 -11.00
C GLY A 359 0.69 -15.63 -12.17
N PHE A 360 0.52 -14.33 -11.92
CA PHE A 360 0.48 -13.34 -12.98
C PHE A 360 1.86 -13.12 -13.58
N THR A 361 1.90 -12.75 -14.86
CA THR A 361 3.08 -12.19 -15.51
C THR A 361 2.79 -10.76 -15.97
N LYS A 362 3.81 -9.90 -15.90
CA LYS A 362 3.77 -8.58 -16.49
C LYS A 362 4.52 -8.62 -17.82
N GLU A 363 3.80 -8.40 -18.90
CA GLU A 363 4.33 -8.39 -20.25
C GLU A 363 4.49 -6.97 -20.75
N GLU A 364 5.67 -6.65 -21.27
CA GLU A 364 6.01 -5.32 -21.76
C GLU A 364 6.46 -5.38 -23.22
N ARG A 365 5.97 -4.47 -24.06
CA ARG A 365 6.28 -4.40 -25.50
C ARG A 365 6.37 -2.94 -25.96
N THR A 366 7.22 -2.70 -26.96
CA THR A 366 7.16 -1.45 -27.72
C THR A 366 6.23 -1.64 -28.92
N ILE A 367 5.12 -0.92 -28.94
CA ILE A 367 4.10 -0.99 -29.99
C ILE A 367 3.89 0.40 -30.55
N ASP A 368 4.04 0.56 -31.86
CA ASP A 368 3.96 1.84 -32.57
C ASP A 368 4.92 2.91 -32.00
N GLY A 369 6.05 2.47 -31.44
CA GLY A 369 7.06 3.34 -30.83
C GLY A 369 6.80 3.70 -29.36
N TYR A 370 5.70 3.20 -28.76
CA TYR A 370 5.34 3.44 -27.37
C TYR A 370 5.54 2.19 -26.51
N SER A 371 6.02 2.36 -25.30
CA SER A 371 6.04 1.28 -24.32
C SER A 371 4.62 0.98 -23.84
N ARG A 372 4.25 -0.28 -23.92
CA ARG A 372 2.93 -0.78 -23.53
C ARG A 372 3.11 -1.99 -22.63
N TYR A 373 2.21 -2.18 -21.67
CA TYR A 373 2.24 -3.36 -20.82
C TYR A 373 0.84 -3.85 -20.45
N TRP A 374 0.78 -5.13 -20.04
CA TRP A 374 -0.41 -5.74 -19.49
C TRP A 374 -0.03 -6.75 -18.41
N LEU A 375 -0.95 -6.99 -17.49
CA LEU A 375 -0.89 -8.17 -16.63
C LEU A 375 -1.61 -9.32 -17.32
N GLU A 376 -1.03 -10.50 -17.25
CA GLU A 376 -1.57 -11.72 -17.84
C GLU A 376 -1.74 -12.78 -16.75
N TYR A 377 -2.90 -13.37 -16.69
CA TYR A 377 -3.18 -14.51 -15.84
C TYR A 377 -3.56 -15.72 -16.67
N VAL A 378 -2.79 -16.79 -16.53
CA VAL A 378 -3.01 -18.07 -17.20
C VAL A 378 -3.38 -19.10 -16.15
N PRO A 379 -4.58 -19.69 -16.20
CA PRO A 379 -5.00 -20.74 -15.26
C PRO A 379 -4.07 -21.95 -15.26
N GLN A 380 -4.01 -22.65 -14.12
CA GLN A 380 -3.18 -23.84 -14.01
C GLN A 380 -3.59 -24.93 -15.04
N SER A 381 -4.88 -25.08 -15.29
CA SER A 381 -5.39 -26.03 -16.31
C SER A 381 -4.85 -25.76 -17.71
N VAL A 382 -4.65 -24.48 -18.08
CA VAL A 382 -4.08 -24.09 -19.38
C VAL A 382 -2.56 -24.28 -19.39
N LYS A 383 -1.88 -24.02 -18.27
CA LYS A 383 -0.44 -24.29 -18.13
C LYS A 383 -0.11 -25.77 -18.25
N ASP A 384 -1.00 -26.63 -17.75
CA ASP A 384 -0.84 -28.10 -17.81
C ASP A 384 -1.06 -28.66 -19.22
N ASP A 385 -1.92 -28.03 -20.02
CA ASP A 385 -2.14 -28.41 -21.46
C ASP A 385 -2.26 -27.14 -22.33
N PRO A 386 -1.15 -26.51 -22.72
CA PRO A 386 -1.18 -25.28 -23.53
C PRO A 386 -1.62 -25.50 -24.97
N SER A 387 -1.83 -26.75 -25.41
CA SER A 387 -2.34 -27.07 -26.72
C SER A 387 -3.87 -27.05 -26.78
N GLN A 388 -4.55 -27.09 -25.66
CA GLN A 388 -5.99 -26.96 -25.58
C GLN A 388 -6.42 -25.56 -26.00
N ALA A 389 -7.36 -25.49 -26.95
CA ALA A 389 -7.94 -24.20 -27.34
C ALA A 389 -8.81 -23.63 -26.19
N VAL A 390 -8.51 -22.40 -25.76
CA VAL A 390 -9.20 -21.74 -24.68
C VAL A 390 -9.58 -20.30 -25.05
N PRO A 391 -10.67 -19.73 -24.50
CA PRO A 391 -11.00 -18.33 -24.71
C PRO A 391 -9.93 -17.38 -24.14
N LEU A 392 -9.77 -16.22 -24.77
CA LEU A 392 -9.02 -15.08 -24.25
C LEU A 392 -9.99 -13.96 -23.88
N VAL A 393 -9.93 -13.52 -22.63
CA VAL A 393 -10.70 -12.38 -22.14
C VAL A 393 -9.78 -11.18 -21.91
N MET A 394 -10.14 -10.05 -22.49
CA MET A 394 -9.44 -8.78 -22.25
C MET A 394 -10.30 -7.93 -21.32
N ALA A 395 -9.79 -7.69 -20.10
CA ALA A 395 -10.46 -6.91 -19.07
C ALA A 395 -9.88 -5.50 -19.03
N LEU A 396 -10.63 -4.53 -19.57
CA LEU A 396 -10.20 -3.13 -19.71
C LEU A 396 -10.56 -2.33 -18.45
N HIS A 397 -9.59 -1.61 -17.89
CA HIS A 397 -9.80 -0.74 -16.75
C HIS A 397 -10.55 0.54 -17.10
N GLY A 398 -11.12 1.21 -16.10
CA GLY A 398 -11.73 2.54 -16.25
C GLY A 398 -10.69 3.66 -16.33
N ALA A 399 -11.15 4.86 -16.69
CA ALA A 399 -10.31 6.05 -16.76
C ALA A 399 -9.60 6.32 -15.40
N GLY A 400 -8.29 6.51 -15.45
CA GLY A 400 -7.46 6.79 -14.29
C GLY A 400 -7.07 5.56 -13.47
N GLN A 401 -7.36 4.35 -13.95
CA GLN A 401 -6.87 3.10 -13.35
C GLN A 401 -5.73 2.51 -14.19
N CYS A 402 -5.12 1.45 -13.69
CA CYS A 402 -4.12 0.63 -14.39
C CYS A 402 -4.45 -0.85 -14.19
N ALA A 403 -3.70 -1.73 -14.81
CA ALA A 403 -3.89 -3.17 -14.69
C ALA A 403 -3.81 -3.65 -13.23
N GLU A 404 -2.80 -3.15 -12.49
CA GLU A 404 -2.55 -3.49 -11.08
C GLU A 404 -3.68 -3.05 -10.14
N ALA A 405 -4.39 -1.98 -10.50
CA ALA A 405 -5.55 -1.52 -9.74
C ALA A 405 -6.83 -2.28 -10.13
N TYR A 406 -6.99 -2.60 -11.42
CA TYR A 406 -8.22 -3.17 -11.95
C TYR A 406 -8.32 -4.68 -11.78
N ALA A 407 -7.21 -5.42 -11.89
CA ALA A 407 -7.22 -6.86 -11.74
C ALA A 407 -7.76 -7.31 -10.36
N PRO A 408 -7.31 -6.74 -9.22
CA PRO A 408 -7.88 -7.06 -7.92
C PRO A 408 -9.34 -6.60 -7.77
N TYR A 409 -9.70 -5.47 -8.37
CA TYR A 409 -11.06 -4.94 -8.29
C TYR A 409 -12.08 -5.82 -9.03
N SER A 410 -11.72 -6.25 -10.24
CA SER A 410 -12.61 -7.00 -11.12
C SER A 410 -12.67 -8.49 -10.79
N GLU A 411 -11.61 -9.03 -10.18
CA GLU A 411 -11.43 -10.45 -9.83
C GLU A 411 -11.60 -11.42 -11.00
N TRP A 412 -11.49 -10.96 -12.25
CA TRP A 412 -11.61 -11.81 -13.46
C TRP A 412 -10.65 -12.99 -13.46
N PHE A 413 -9.49 -12.88 -12.82
CA PHE A 413 -8.54 -13.97 -12.71
C PHE A 413 -9.07 -15.17 -11.92
N LYS A 414 -9.95 -14.96 -10.93
CA LYS A 414 -10.60 -16.03 -10.18
C LYS A 414 -11.60 -16.80 -11.08
N VAL A 415 -12.37 -16.06 -11.87
CA VAL A 415 -13.29 -16.64 -12.86
C VAL A 415 -12.50 -17.37 -13.94
N ALA A 416 -11.36 -16.83 -14.36
CA ALA A 416 -10.46 -17.46 -15.33
C ALA A 416 -9.93 -18.81 -14.81
N GLU A 417 -9.50 -18.88 -13.55
CA GLU A 417 -9.03 -20.13 -12.92
C GLU A 417 -10.14 -21.18 -12.86
N GLU A 418 -11.36 -20.80 -12.51
CA GLU A 418 -12.50 -21.73 -12.43
C GLU A 418 -12.98 -22.21 -13.79
N ALA A 419 -13.00 -21.31 -14.78
CA ALA A 419 -13.61 -21.59 -16.09
C ALA A 419 -12.59 -22.01 -17.16
N GLY A 420 -11.28 -21.93 -16.91
CA GLY A 420 -10.23 -22.38 -17.80
C GLY A 420 -10.01 -21.48 -19.02
N PHE A 421 -10.00 -20.16 -18.87
CA PHE A 421 -9.67 -19.20 -19.93
C PHE A 421 -8.53 -18.26 -19.50
N ILE A 422 -7.79 -17.70 -20.47
CA ILE A 422 -6.75 -16.72 -20.21
C ILE A 422 -7.38 -15.35 -20.05
N VAL A 423 -6.96 -14.56 -19.04
CA VAL A 423 -7.38 -13.18 -18.91
C VAL A 423 -6.17 -12.24 -18.91
N VAL A 424 -6.31 -11.14 -19.65
CA VAL A 424 -5.31 -10.08 -19.77
C VAL A 424 -5.89 -8.75 -19.34
N PHE A 425 -5.07 -7.94 -18.68
CA PHE A 425 -5.42 -6.62 -18.18
C PHE A 425 -4.47 -5.60 -18.79
N PRO A 426 -4.76 -5.06 -19.97
CA PRO A 426 -3.90 -4.05 -20.58
C PRO A 426 -4.01 -2.72 -19.84
N THR A 427 -2.88 -2.02 -19.66
CA THR A 427 -2.87 -0.66 -19.15
C THR A 427 -2.86 0.32 -20.32
N ALA A 428 -3.83 1.23 -20.30
CA ALA A 428 -3.89 2.34 -21.25
C ALA A 428 -2.69 3.27 -21.07
N TYR A 429 -2.35 3.95 -22.17
CA TYR A 429 -1.31 4.95 -22.13
C TYR A 429 -1.73 6.15 -21.28
N PRO A 430 -0.89 6.68 -20.39
CA PRO A 430 -1.22 7.87 -19.61
C PRO A 430 -1.36 9.08 -20.51
N TYR A 431 -2.32 9.90 -20.21
CA TYR A 431 -2.61 11.12 -20.93
C TYR A 431 -2.84 12.29 -19.97
N ALA A 432 -2.16 13.40 -20.21
CA ALA A 432 -2.41 14.61 -19.45
C ALA A 432 -3.66 15.30 -19.97
N GLU A 433 -4.73 15.25 -19.22
CA GLU A 433 -5.95 15.97 -19.52
C GLU A 433 -5.83 17.47 -19.20
N ASN A 434 -6.72 18.27 -19.76
CA ASN A 434 -6.79 19.72 -19.47
C ASN A 434 -7.08 20.07 -17.99
N ASN A 435 -7.39 19.06 -17.18
CA ASN A 435 -7.55 19.17 -15.72
C ASN A 435 -6.28 18.86 -14.92
N GLY A 436 -5.15 18.67 -15.60
CA GLY A 436 -3.81 18.57 -15.02
C GLY A 436 -3.36 17.22 -14.55
N MET A 437 -4.20 16.21 -14.57
CA MET A 437 -3.77 14.88 -14.14
C MET A 437 -3.40 14.00 -15.33
N ALA A 438 -2.13 13.58 -15.40
CA ALA A 438 -1.75 12.51 -16.31
C ALA A 438 -2.27 11.18 -15.75
N ARG A 439 -3.15 10.52 -16.49
CA ARG A 439 -3.75 9.25 -16.07
C ARG A 439 -4.02 8.33 -17.26
N PRO A 440 -3.97 7.01 -17.04
CA PRO A 440 -4.28 6.05 -18.09
C PRO A 440 -5.74 6.16 -18.54
N ILE A 441 -5.94 6.36 -19.85
CA ILE A 441 -7.28 6.42 -20.47
C ILE A 441 -7.20 5.74 -21.82
N HIS A 442 -8.02 4.72 -22.05
CA HIS A 442 -8.07 4.02 -23.32
C HIS A 442 -8.45 4.94 -24.47
N ASN A 443 -7.72 4.82 -25.57
CA ASN A 443 -7.92 5.56 -26.82
C ASN A 443 -8.28 4.61 -27.96
N ASP A 444 -9.54 4.52 -28.31
CA ASP A 444 -10.05 3.72 -29.42
C ASP A 444 -10.07 4.50 -30.75
N CYS A 445 -8.96 5.20 -31.04
CA CYS A 445 -8.76 6.05 -32.24
C CYS A 445 -9.59 7.35 -32.27
N TRP A 446 -10.20 7.77 -31.18
CA TRP A 446 -10.95 9.02 -31.14
C TRP A 446 -10.04 10.26 -31.07
N ASP A 447 -8.79 10.07 -30.58
CA ASP A 447 -7.77 11.11 -30.54
C ASP A 447 -6.50 10.68 -31.31
N PRO A 448 -6.29 11.20 -32.54
CA PRO A 448 -5.16 10.79 -33.36
C PRO A 448 -3.79 11.32 -32.86
N THR A 449 -3.78 12.16 -31.83
CA THR A 449 -2.53 12.65 -31.20
C THR A 449 -2.00 11.74 -30.12
N ARG A 450 -2.73 10.67 -29.81
CA ARG A 450 -2.44 9.70 -28.75
C ARG A 450 -2.13 8.32 -29.34
N PRO A 451 -1.38 7.47 -28.62
CA PRO A 451 -1.18 6.09 -29.02
C PRO A 451 -2.52 5.36 -29.23
N ASP A 452 -2.59 4.57 -30.29
CA ASP A 452 -3.77 3.78 -30.64
C ASP A 452 -3.86 2.51 -29.80
N ASP A 453 -4.88 2.39 -28.96
CA ASP A 453 -5.10 1.20 -28.15
C ASP A 453 -5.64 0.01 -28.96
N ILE A 454 -6.30 0.26 -30.10
CA ILE A 454 -6.74 -0.83 -31.00
C ILE A 454 -5.53 -1.57 -31.59
N SER A 455 -4.48 -0.84 -31.99
CA SER A 455 -3.21 -1.43 -32.45
C SER A 455 -2.56 -2.23 -31.33
N PHE A 456 -2.53 -1.67 -30.13
CA PHE A 456 -2.02 -2.35 -28.93
C PHE A 456 -2.78 -3.65 -28.63
N TRP A 457 -4.10 -3.62 -28.59
CA TRP A 457 -4.91 -4.80 -28.29
C TRP A 457 -4.75 -5.91 -29.33
N ARG A 458 -4.63 -5.54 -30.62
CA ARG A 458 -4.35 -6.52 -31.69
C ARG A 458 -3.00 -7.20 -31.50
N GLN A 459 -1.96 -6.43 -31.19
CA GLN A 459 -0.64 -7.00 -30.93
C GLN A 459 -0.63 -7.89 -29.69
N LEU A 460 -1.31 -7.47 -28.60
CA LEU A 460 -1.47 -8.27 -27.40
C LEU A 460 -2.15 -9.60 -27.69
N ILE A 461 -3.27 -9.60 -28.44
CA ILE A 461 -3.96 -10.82 -28.84
C ILE A 461 -3.04 -11.72 -29.66
N GLN A 462 -2.26 -11.16 -30.57
CA GLN A 462 -1.29 -11.92 -31.34
C GLN A 462 -0.22 -12.55 -30.45
N ASP A 463 0.38 -11.79 -29.54
CA ASP A 463 1.42 -12.25 -28.60
C ASP A 463 0.92 -13.43 -27.74
N VAL A 464 -0.31 -13.34 -27.22
CA VAL A 464 -0.92 -14.43 -26.44
C VAL A 464 -1.19 -15.65 -27.33
N SER A 465 -1.69 -15.43 -28.56
CA SER A 465 -2.00 -16.51 -29.50
C SER A 465 -0.76 -17.24 -30.03
N GLU A 466 0.43 -16.63 -29.99
CA GLU A 466 1.69 -17.27 -30.32
C GLU A 466 2.17 -18.23 -29.22
N ARG A 467 1.74 -18.03 -27.99
CA ARG A 467 2.13 -18.82 -26.81
C ARG A 467 1.09 -19.87 -26.41
N TYR A 468 -0.18 -19.61 -26.70
CA TYR A 468 -1.30 -20.45 -26.31
C TYR A 468 -2.27 -20.65 -27.48
N SER A 469 -2.97 -21.78 -27.47
CA SER A 469 -4.04 -22.05 -28.44
C SER A 469 -5.28 -21.25 -28.01
N ILE A 470 -5.61 -20.19 -28.75
CA ILE A 470 -6.79 -19.36 -28.48
C ILE A 470 -7.95 -19.78 -29.36
N ASP A 471 -9.12 -19.99 -28.74
CA ASP A 471 -10.39 -20.26 -29.45
C ASP A 471 -10.93 -18.91 -29.96
N ALA A 472 -10.95 -18.73 -31.31
CA ALA A 472 -11.24 -17.48 -32.01
C ALA A 472 -12.69 -17.42 -32.56
#